data_064572197142375cd2fb661c745614cd
#
_entry.id   064572197142375cd2fb661c745614cd
#
_cell.length_a   1.000
_cell.length_b   1.000
_cell.length_c   1.000
_cell.angle_alpha   90.00
_cell.angle_beta   90.00
_cell.angle_gamma   90.00
#
_symmetry.space_group_name_H-M   'P 1'
#
loop_
_entity.id
_entity.type
_entity.pdbx_description
1 polymer ?
#
loop_
_entity_poly.entity_id
_entity_poly.type
_entity_poly.pdbx_seq_one_letter_code
_entity_poly.pdbx_strand_id
1 'polypeptide(L)'
;MIRCYCPSDEEKLFILWNTAGTKLGFAALSLEMFRQLLTRHPHFSPDYTFVLEEGGAVLGFVNGCTGDDIPKGDVRGYLSCLILAEEADTDENTALLLSRLEDAFRKAGRAYSAVTFFNPIRLPWVIPGTPGHQHNNAPGIALDIPLHGRMCSQGYREATRECAMYLDLSEYERPDWLEEKAENMAREGYHVERYDPALHTGLEEMVEALGNAMWSAEIPAAGKAGMDLLVGLKGNTCAGFTGPVYPEETGRGYFAGLAVAPQYEGHGLGTLLFYRLLDREKQVGAQYMSLFTGEDNHARFIYLGAGFRIVRTFGVMLKEL
;
A
#
# COMPACT_ATOMS: atom_id res chain seq x y z
N MET A 1 -9.41 30.54 7.75
CA MET A 1 -8.76 30.97 6.47
C MET A 1 -7.88 29.84 5.97
N ILE A 2 -7.83 29.59 4.63
CA ILE A 2 -6.90 28.62 4.07
C ILE A 2 -5.75 29.34 3.38
N ARG A 3 -4.51 28.91 3.67
CA ARG A 3 -3.29 29.42 3.07
C ARG A 3 -2.31 28.28 2.71
N CYS A 4 -1.31 28.60 1.91
CA CYS A 4 -0.22 27.66 1.67
C CYS A 4 0.56 27.37 2.96
N TYR A 5 1.13 26.19 3.02
CA TYR A 5 2.09 25.79 4.05
C TYR A 5 3.33 26.71 4.04
N CYS A 6 3.87 26.95 5.21
CA CYS A 6 5.19 27.57 5.38
C CYS A 6 6.01 26.76 6.42
N PRO A 7 7.35 26.82 6.37
CA PRO A 7 8.19 25.98 7.24
C PRO A 7 7.92 26.14 8.75
N SER A 8 7.41 27.28 9.19
CA SER A 8 7.01 27.50 10.59
C SER A 8 5.75 26.74 11.01
N ASP A 9 5.05 26.09 10.08
CA ASP A 9 3.89 25.26 10.39
C ASP A 9 4.27 23.82 10.76
N GLU A 10 5.49 23.37 10.45
CA GLU A 10 5.90 21.96 10.57
C GLU A 10 5.57 21.35 11.93
N GLU A 11 5.94 22.03 13.03
CA GLU A 11 5.64 21.53 14.37
C GLU A 11 4.13 21.49 14.67
N LYS A 12 3.37 22.45 14.16
CA LYS A 12 1.91 22.48 14.32
C LYS A 12 1.26 21.33 13.55
N LEU A 13 1.72 21.04 12.32
CA LEU A 13 1.27 19.90 11.53
C LEU A 13 1.62 18.57 12.20
N PHE A 14 2.83 18.45 12.76
CA PHE A 14 3.25 17.28 13.53
C PHE A 14 2.36 17.03 14.75
N ILE A 15 2.03 18.09 15.51
CA ILE A 15 1.12 17.98 16.65
C ILE A 15 -0.26 17.52 16.16
N LEU A 16 -0.79 18.14 15.10
CA LEU A 16 -2.09 17.80 14.54
C LEU A 16 -2.12 16.36 13.99
N TRP A 17 -1.03 15.89 13.38
CA TRP A 17 -0.86 14.49 12.97
C TRP A 17 -1.07 13.54 14.16
N ASN A 18 -0.36 13.78 15.27
CA ASN A 18 -0.40 12.87 16.42
C ASN A 18 -1.67 13.01 17.28
N THR A 19 -2.42 14.12 17.15
CA THR A 19 -3.67 14.32 17.92
C THR A 19 -4.93 13.96 17.13
N ALA A 20 -5.01 14.35 15.86
CA ALA A 20 -6.16 14.12 15.01
C ALA A 20 -5.92 13.02 13.96
N GLY A 21 -4.72 12.97 13.35
CA GLY A 21 -4.40 11.95 12.35
C GLY A 21 -4.44 10.52 12.89
N THR A 22 -4.02 10.31 14.14
CA THR A 22 -4.12 9.00 14.80
C THR A 22 -5.57 8.53 15.01
N LYS A 23 -6.52 9.45 15.17
CA LYS A 23 -7.95 9.12 15.21
C LYS A 23 -8.50 8.65 13.86
N LEU A 24 -7.85 9.05 12.75
CA LEU A 24 -8.16 8.56 11.41
C LEU A 24 -7.49 7.20 11.10
N GLY A 25 -6.67 6.72 12.03
CA GLY A 25 -5.97 5.44 11.92
C GLY A 25 -4.51 5.56 11.47
N PHE A 26 -3.97 6.76 11.24
CA PHE A 26 -2.53 6.91 10.98
C PHE A 26 -1.71 6.51 12.22
N ALA A 27 -0.51 5.98 11.98
CA ALA A 27 0.41 5.68 13.05
C ALA A 27 0.96 6.97 13.70
N ALA A 28 1.13 6.96 15.01
CA ALA A 28 1.84 8.02 15.69
C ALA A 28 3.31 8.05 15.26
N LEU A 29 3.86 9.24 15.03
CA LEU A 29 5.21 9.44 14.54
C LEU A 29 6.05 10.24 15.53
N SER A 30 7.36 10.01 15.55
CA SER A 30 8.30 11.00 16.08
C SER A 30 8.41 12.19 15.12
N LEU A 31 8.87 13.34 15.60
CA LEU A 31 9.07 14.51 14.74
C LEU A 31 10.01 14.20 13.57
N GLU A 32 11.06 13.42 13.81
CA GLU A 32 12.00 13.07 12.74
C GLU A 32 11.37 12.14 11.70
N MET A 33 10.58 11.15 12.13
CA MET A 33 9.82 10.28 11.19
C MET A 33 8.78 11.09 10.40
N PHE A 34 8.06 12.02 11.06
CA PHE A 34 7.11 12.89 10.39
C PHE A 34 7.80 13.74 9.30
N ARG A 35 8.99 14.27 9.60
CA ARG A 35 9.81 14.97 8.63
C ARG A 35 10.20 14.11 7.45
N GLN A 36 10.74 12.93 7.71
CA GLN A 36 11.19 12.02 6.67
C GLN A 36 10.05 11.56 5.76
N LEU A 37 8.91 11.22 6.34
CA LEU A 37 7.76 10.68 5.61
C LEU A 37 6.93 11.75 4.90
N LEU A 38 6.94 13.00 5.39
CA LEU A 38 6.12 14.06 4.84
C LEU A 38 6.95 15.31 4.45
N THR A 39 7.38 16.15 5.40
CA THR A 39 7.88 17.50 5.07
C THR A 39 9.26 17.52 4.41
N ARG A 40 10.06 16.47 4.52
CA ARG A 40 11.34 16.29 3.81
C ARG A 40 11.27 15.19 2.73
N HIS A 41 10.08 14.64 2.49
CA HIS A 41 9.93 13.66 1.42
C HIS A 41 10.23 14.29 0.05
N PRO A 42 10.92 13.61 -0.89
CA PRO A 42 11.29 14.19 -2.21
C PRO A 42 10.10 14.73 -3.00
N HIS A 43 8.92 14.14 -2.86
CA HIS A 43 7.69 14.61 -3.52
C HIS A 43 6.85 15.58 -2.68
N PHE A 44 7.33 16.01 -1.52
CA PHE A 44 6.65 17.06 -0.77
C PHE A 44 6.82 18.40 -1.47
N SER A 45 5.73 19.18 -1.55
CA SER A 45 5.78 20.54 -2.06
C SER A 45 4.85 21.44 -1.25
N PRO A 46 5.31 22.64 -0.86
CA PRO A 46 4.45 23.69 -0.28
C PRO A 46 3.30 24.10 -1.21
N ASP A 47 3.47 23.96 -2.54
CA ASP A 47 2.45 24.30 -3.54
C ASP A 47 1.26 23.35 -3.54
N TYR A 48 1.43 22.14 -2.99
CA TYR A 48 0.40 21.13 -2.81
C TYR A 48 0.09 20.83 -1.35
N THR A 49 0.44 21.78 -0.46
CA THR A 49 0.16 21.68 0.98
C THR A 49 -0.55 22.92 1.47
N PHE A 50 -1.78 22.75 1.95
CA PHE A 50 -2.61 23.87 2.41
C PHE A 50 -3.01 23.66 3.86
N VAL A 51 -3.03 24.76 4.59
CA VAL A 51 -3.28 24.83 6.05
C VAL A 51 -4.56 25.60 6.30
N LEU A 52 -5.44 25.04 7.11
CA LEU A 52 -6.59 25.74 7.70
C LEU A 52 -6.14 26.42 8.99
N GLU A 53 -6.21 27.75 9.02
CA GLU A 53 -5.83 28.57 10.17
C GLU A 53 -7.00 29.41 10.67
N GLU A 54 -7.18 29.45 11.97
CA GLU A 54 -8.12 30.35 12.65
C GLU A 54 -7.48 30.90 13.92
N GLY A 55 -7.50 32.22 14.08
CA GLY A 55 -6.93 32.90 15.26
C GLY A 55 -5.45 32.63 15.53
N GLY A 56 -4.66 32.29 14.49
CA GLY A 56 -3.25 31.89 14.60
C GLY A 56 -3.01 30.42 14.95
N ALA A 57 -4.08 29.64 15.21
CA ALA A 57 -4.02 28.20 15.42
C ALA A 57 -4.19 27.46 14.08
N VAL A 58 -3.40 26.41 13.86
CA VAL A 58 -3.56 25.48 12.74
C VAL A 58 -4.57 24.42 13.14
N LEU A 59 -5.72 24.41 12.49
CA LEU A 59 -6.84 23.53 12.76
C LEU A 59 -6.97 22.38 11.73
N GLY A 60 -6.19 22.41 10.66
CA GLY A 60 -6.21 21.36 9.66
C GLY A 60 -5.18 21.56 8.57
N PHE A 61 -4.93 20.51 7.82
CA PHE A 61 -4.13 20.59 6.61
C PHE A 61 -4.50 19.50 5.61
N VAL A 62 -4.20 19.77 4.36
CA VAL A 62 -4.22 18.81 3.27
C VAL A 62 -2.86 18.80 2.59
N ASN A 63 -2.35 17.63 2.27
CA ASN A 63 -1.15 17.45 1.47
C ASN A 63 -1.44 16.58 0.26
N GLY A 64 -0.83 16.92 -0.85
CA GLY A 64 -0.80 16.11 -2.05
C GLY A 64 0.53 16.25 -2.78
N CYS A 65 0.68 15.47 -3.84
CA CYS A 65 1.85 15.52 -4.72
C CYS A 65 1.48 15.20 -6.17
N THR A 66 2.33 15.59 -7.09
CA THR A 66 2.28 15.24 -8.51
C THR A 66 3.67 15.37 -9.11
N GLY A 67 3.93 14.74 -10.25
CA GLY A 67 5.21 14.80 -10.92
C GLY A 67 5.27 13.79 -12.06
N ASP A 68 6.08 14.07 -13.08
CA ASP A 68 6.21 13.20 -14.27
C ASP A 68 7.03 11.92 -13.96
N ASP A 69 7.72 11.90 -12.82
CA ASP A 69 8.51 10.80 -12.29
C ASP A 69 7.72 9.79 -11.45
N ILE A 70 6.42 10.01 -11.25
CA ILE A 70 5.55 9.11 -10.50
C ILE A 70 4.47 8.48 -11.41
N PRO A 71 3.99 7.26 -11.11
CA PRO A 71 3.02 6.57 -11.97
C PRO A 71 1.78 7.42 -12.23
N LYS A 72 1.50 7.74 -13.50
CA LYS A 72 0.38 8.60 -13.93
C LYS A 72 0.39 10.01 -13.33
N GLY A 73 1.51 10.46 -12.78
CA GLY A 73 1.62 11.79 -12.18
C GLY A 73 1.61 12.92 -13.20
N ASP A 74 1.78 12.62 -14.48
CA ASP A 74 1.56 13.50 -15.62
C ASP A 74 0.08 13.91 -15.80
N VAL A 75 -0.86 13.02 -15.40
CA VAL A 75 -2.30 13.26 -15.50
C VAL A 75 -3.00 13.32 -14.15
N ARG A 76 -2.35 12.89 -13.06
CA ARG A 76 -2.95 12.81 -11.71
C ARG A 76 -2.22 13.66 -10.69
N GLY A 77 -3.00 14.34 -9.82
CA GLY A 77 -2.56 14.76 -8.52
C GLY A 77 -2.96 13.73 -7.47
N TYR A 78 -2.06 13.36 -6.58
CA TYR A 78 -2.29 12.40 -5.48
C TYR A 78 -2.51 13.14 -4.17
N LEU A 79 -3.67 12.96 -3.55
CA LEU A 79 -3.92 13.38 -2.18
C LEU A 79 -3.24 12.38 -1.23
N SER A 80 -2.33 12.86 -0.38
CA SER A 80 -1.59 12.04 0.57
C SER A 80 -2.31 11.93 1.91
N CYS A 81 -2.78 13.08 2.45
CA CYS A 81 -3.59 13.11 3.66
C CYS A 81 -4.43 14.40 3.73
N LEU A 82 -5.55 14.31 4.45
CA LEU A 82 -6.34 15.44 4.92
C LEU A 82 -6.64 15.20 6.39
N ILE A 83 -6.19 16.11 7.25
CA ILE A 83 -6.33 15.99 8.70
C ILE A 83 -6.93 17.28 9.23
N LEU A 84 -7.96 17.16 10.05
CA LEU A 84 -8.65 18.26 10.73
C LEU A 84 -8.65 18.01 12.23
N ALA A 85 -8.45 19.06 13.03
CA ALA A 85 -8.72 19.04 14.46
C ALA A 85 -10.22 18.74 14.70
N GLU A 86 -10.56 18.14 15.84
CA GLU A 86 -11.93 17.71 16.14
C GLU A 86 -12.94 18.85 16.03
N GLU A 87 -12.60 20.03 16.55
CA GLU A 87 -13.42 21.23 16.50
C GLU A 87 -13.60 21.80 15.08
N ALA A 88 -12.71 21.46 14.15
CA ALA A 88 -12.74 21.89 12.75
C ALA A 88 -13.16 20.79 11.78
N ASP A 89 -13.46 19.57 12.27
CA ASP A 89 -13.79 18.41 11.46
C ASP A 89 -15.23 18.49 10.92
N THR A 90 -15.43 19.38 9.92
CA THR A 90 -16.69 19.67 9.27
C THR A 90 -16.64 19.37 7.77
N ASP A 91 -17.82 19.21 7.17
CA ASP A 91 -17.98 19.05 5.71
C ASP A 91 -17.46 20.28 4.96
N GLU A 92 -17.71 21.48 5.50
CA GLU A 92 -17.28 22.75 4.92
C GLU A 92 -15.76 22.85 4.87
N ASN A 93 -15.05 22.60 6.00
CA ASN A 93 -13.60 22.66 6.05
C ASN A 93 -12.94 21.60 5.19
N THR A 94 -13.53 20.40 5.13
CA THR A 94 -13.08 19.34 4.22
C THR A 94 -13.20 19.81 2.77
N ALA A 95 -14.35 20.34 2.35
CA ALA A 95 -14.58 20.83 1.01
C ALA A 95 -13.62 21.96 0.63
N LEU A 96 -13.38 22.90 1.55
CA LEU A 96 -12.47 24.03 1.33
C LEU A 96 -11.01 23.54 1.12
N LEU A 97 -10.51 22.62 1.94
CA LEU A 97 -9.17 22.08 1.80
C LEU A 97 -9.02 21.27 0.51
N LEU A 98 -9.98 20.40 0.18
CA LEU A 98 -9.98 19.64 -1.07
C LEU A 98 -9.98 20.56 -2.28
N SER A 99 -10.87 21.58 -2.30
CA SER A 99 -10.96 22.55 -3.41
C SER A 99 -9.63 23.27 -3.65
N ARG A 100 -8.92 23.66 -2.58
CA ARG A 100 -7.61 24.33 -2.72
C ARG A 100 -6.54 23.41 -3.32
N LEU A 101 -6.51 22.14 -2.91
CA LEU A 101 -5.58 21.17 -3.47
C LEU A 101 -5.94 20.84 -4.93
N GLU A 102 -7.22 20.67 -5.24
CA GLU A 102 -7.71 20.42 -6.59
C GLU A 102 -7.39 21.59 -7.54
N ASP A 103 -7.51 22.84 -7.07
CA ASP A 103 -7.13 24.02 -7.84
C ASP A 103 -5.63 24.06 -8.14
N ALA A 104 -4.80 23.61 -7.19
CA ALA A 104 -3.37 23.48 -7.42
C ALA A 104 -3.05 22.40 -8.45
N PHE A 105 -3.74 21.26 -8.42
CA PHE A 105 -3.61 20.21 -9.43
C PHE A 105 -4.07 20.68 -10.82
N ARG A 106 -5.20 21.38 -10.93
CA ARG A 106 -5.67 21.99 -12.20
C ARG A 106 -4.63 22.95 -12.78
N LYS A 107 -4.05 23.81 -11.93
CA LYS A 107 -2.99 24.74 -12.35
C LYS A 107 -1.73 24.03 -12.83
N ALA A 108 -1.45 22.85 -12.31
CA ALA A 108 -0.37 21.98 -12.77
C ALA A 108 -0.73 21.14 -14.01
N GLY A 109 -1.95 21.33 -14.57
CA GLY A 109 -2.41 20.61 -15.76
C GLY A 109 -2.83 19.16 -15.49
N ARG A 110 -3.17 18.81 -14.24
CA ARG A 110 -3.63 17.45 -13.89
C ARG A 110 -5.13 17.35 -14.16
N ALA A 111 -5.53 16.24 -14.78
CA ALA A 111 -6.91 15.99 -15.12
C ALA A 111 -7.68 15.28 -13.99
N TYR A 112 -6.97 14.67 -13.03
CA TYR A 112 -7.57 13.90 -11.95
C TYR A 112 -6.94 14.21 -10.61
N SER A 113 -7.76 14.20 -9.55
CA SER A 113 -7.33 14.05 -8.15
C SER A 113 -7.59 12.62 -7.69
N ALA A 114 -6.60 11.96 -7.07
CA ALA A 114 -6.65 10.55 -6.74
C ALA A 114 -6.15 10.25 -5.33
N VAL A 115 -6.75 9.25 -4.67
CA VAL A 115 -6.21 8.60 -3.47
C VAL A 115 -6.03 7.14 -3.81
N THR A 116 -4.80 6.72 -4.00
CA THR A 116 -4.48 5.37 -4.48
C THR A 116 -3.20 4.85 -3.82
N PHE A 117 -2.97 3.54 -3.97
CA PHE A 117 -1.73 2.88 -3.54
C PHE A 117 -0.46 3.47 -4.17
N PHE A 118 -0.57 4.09 -5.36
CA PHE A 118 0.56 4.60 -6.13
C PHE A 118 1.08 5.96 -5.68
N ASN A 119 0.51 6.54 -4.61
CA ASN A 119 1.05 7.76 -4.01
C ASN A 119 2.47 7.49 -3.49
N PRO A 120 3.50 8.27 -3.91
CA PRO A 120 4.86 8.08 -3.44
C PRO A 120 5.03 8.45 -1.96
N ILE A 121 4.22 9.39 -1.45
CA ILE A 121 4.20 9.75 -0.03
C ILE A 121 3.40 8.67 0.71
N ARG A 122 4.12 7.70 1.26
CA ARG A 122 3.54 6.57 2.00
C ARG A 122 3.44 6.92 3.47
N LEU A 123 2.22 6.87 3.98
CA LEU A 123 1.92 7.26 5.37
C LEU A 123 1.43 6.03 6.15
N PRO A 124 2.14 5.62 7.20
CA PRO A 124 1.83 4.39 7.92
C PRO A 124 0.52 4.53 8.71
N TRP A 125 -0.22 3.43 8.77
CA TRP A 125 -1.45 3.34 9.55
C TRP A 125 -1.42 2.13 10.48
N VAL A 126 -2.13 2.23 11.62
CA VAL A 126 -2.25 1.18 12.60
C VAL A 126 -3.33 0.19 12.18
N ILE A 127 -3.01 -1.08 12.20
CA ILE A 127 -3.93 -2.16 11.85
C ILE A 127 -4.90 -2.37 13.01
N PRO A 128 -6.23 -2.22 12.79
CA PRO A 128 -7.23 -2.34 13.87
C PRO A 128 -7.22 -3.70 14.55
N GLY A 129 -7.37 -3.69 15.89
CA GLY A 129 -7.45 -4.92 16.69
C GLY A 129 -6.12 -5.68 16.79
N THR A 130 -4.98 -4.97 16.65
CA THR A 130 -3.64 -5.51 16.87
C THR A 130 -2.92 -4.72 17.97
N PRO A 131 -1.82 -5.23 18.55
CA PRO A 131 -1.05 -4.53 19.59
C PRO A 131 -0.20 -3.37 19.02
N GLY A 132 -0.71 -2.62 18.04
CA GLY A 132 0.00 -1.49 17.41
C GLY A 132 0.75 -1.87 16.13
N HIS A 133 0.46 -3.02 15.54
CA HIS A 133 1.01 -3.41 14.25
C HIS A 133 0.61 -2.40 13.16
N GLN A 134 1.51 -2.18 12.21
CA GLN A 134 1.36 -1.12 11.22
C GLN A 134 1.52 -1.66 9.79
N HIS A 135 0.88 -0.99 8.85
CA HIS A 135 1.21 -1.09 7.44
C HIS A 135 1.80 0.24 6.97
N ASN A 136 2.78 0.20 6.11
CA ASN A 136 3.56 1.37 5.70
C ASN A 136 2.81 2.36 4.80
N ASN A 137 1.66 2.01 4.28
CA ASN A 137 0.76 2.89 3.50
C ASN A 137 -0.67 2.39 3.54
N ALA A 138 -1.62 3.21 3.06
CA ALA A 138 -3.00 2.83 2.81
C ALA A 138 -3.31 2.91 1.31
N PRO A 139 -4.17 2.03 0.77
CA PRO A 139 -4.46 1.99 -0.67
C PRO A 139 -5.51 3.04 -1.10
N GLY A 140 -6.14 3.71 -0.16
CA GLY A 140 -7.24 4.64 -0.39
C GLY A 140 -7.74 5.27 0.89
N ILE A 141 -9.00 5.69 0.91
CA ILE A 141 -9.69 6.20 2.09
C ILE A 141 -10.49 5.07 2.73
N ALA A 142 -10.34 4.88 4.03
CA ALA A 142 -11.09 3.87 4.78
C ALA A 142 -12.60 4.17 4.72
N LEU A 143 -13.42 3.14 4.45
CA LEU A 143 -14.87 3.31 4.27
C LEU A 143 -15.59 3.66 5.58
N ASP A 144 -14.99 3.35 6.72
CA ASP A 144 -15.53 3.51 8.07
C ASP A 144 -15.21 4.87 8.73
N ILE A 145 -14.60 5.81 8.00
CA ILE A 145 -14.34 7.17 8.50
C ILE A 145 -15.19 8.23 7.77
N PRO A 146 -15.56 9.34 8.44
CA PRO A 146 -16.41 10.40 7.84
C PRO A 146 -15.83 10.99 6.56
N LEU A 147 -14.50 11.06 6.43
CA LEU A 147 -13.82 11.62 5.26
C LEU A 147 -14.23 10.91 3.95
N HIS A 148 -14.50 9.59 3.97
CA HIS A 148 -14.94 8.86 2.78
C HIS A 148 -16.25 9.45 2.23
N GLY A 149 -17.29 9.56 3.07
CA GLY A 149 -18.57 10.13 2.67
C GLY A 149 -18.48 11.58 2.22
N ARG A 150 -17.65 12.38 2.90
CA ARG A 150 -17.37 13.77 2.53
C ARG A 150 -16.71 13.89 1.17
N MET A 151 -15.73 13.03 0.86
CA MET A 151 -15.10 13.00 -0.47
C MET A 151 -16.11 12.62 -1.55
N CYS A 152 -16.97 11.64 -1.31
CA CYS A 152 -18.05 11.29 -2.24
C CYS A 152 -18.98 12.50 -2.51
N SER A 153 -19.34 13.26 -1.48
CA SER A 153 -20.15 14.48 -1.62
C SER A 153 -19.44 15.59 -2.41
N GLN A 154 -18.11 15.57 -2.45
CA GLN A 154 -17.29 16.49 -3.25
C GLN A 154 -17.00 15.96 -4.67
N GLY A 155 -17.66 14.89 -5.11
CA GLY A 155 -17.58 14.35 -6.47
C GLY A 155 -16.48 13.30 -6.68
N TYR A 156 -15.80 12.85 -5.63
CA TYR A 156 -14.94 11.67 -5.73
C TYR A 156 -15.78 10.41 -5.88
N ARG A 157 -15.28 9.47 -6.68
CA ARG A 157 -15.90 8.15 -6.88
C ARG A 157 -14.94 7.06 -6.45
N GLU A 158 -15.49 5.99 -5.89
CA GLU A 158 -14.72 4.75 -5.68
C GLU A 158 -14.42 4.12 -7.04
N ALA A 159 -13.13 4.07 -7.43
CA ALA A 159 -12.70 3.37 -8.63
C ALA A 159 -12.66 1.86 -8.39
N THR A 160 -12.14 1.45 -7.22
CA THR A 160 -12.08 0.08 -6.72
C THR A 160 -12.15 0.08 -5.21
N ARG A 161 -12.41 -1.09 -4.62
CA ARG A 161 -12.28 -1.33 -3.18
C ARG A 161 -11.16 -2.30 -2.90
N GLU A 162 -10.39 -2.01 -1.87
CA GLU A 162 -9.26 -2.82 -1.41
C GLU A 162 -9.51 -3.31 0.01
N CYS A 163 -9.45 -4.62 0.21
CA CYS A 163 -9.46 -5.23 1.53
C CYS A 163 -8.05 -5.21 2.11
N ALA A 164 -7.87 -4.56 3.26
CA ALA A 164 -6.71 -4.74 4.09
C ALA A 164 -6.85 -6.04 4.88
N MET A 165 -5.90 -6.95 4.72
CA MET A 165 -5.90 -8.25 5.36
C MET A 165 -4.68 -8.39 6.26
N TYR A 166 -4.83 -9.10 7.36
CA TYR A 166 -3.82 -9.25 8.42
C TYR A 166 -3.79 -10.68 8.93
N LEU A 167 -2.58 -11.16 9.25
CA LEU A 167 -2.30 -12.42 9.93
C LEU A 167 -1.18 -12.20 10.95
N ASP A 168 -1.39 -12.62 12.20
CA ASP A 168 -0.32 -12.81 13.17
C ASP A 168 0.40 -14.13 12.84
N LEU A 169 1.69 -14.08 12.55
CA LEU A 169 2.44 -15.28 12.16
C LEU A 169 2.65 -16.26 13.32
N SER A 170 2.42 -15.84 14.58
CA SER A 170 2.37 -16.78 15.70
C SER A 170 1.15 -17.70 15.64
N GLU A 171 0.06 -17.25 15.02
CA GLU A 171 -1.18 -18.01 14.83
C GLU A 171 -1.16 -18.85 13.54
N TYR A 172 -0.17 -18.64 12.66
CA TYR A 172 -0.06 -19.40 11.40
C TYR A 172 0.45 -20.81 11.65
N GLU A 173 -0.33 -21.78 11.20
CA GLU A 173 0.05 -23.19 11.13
C GLU A 173 0.02 -23.66 9.68
N ARG A 174 1.10 -24.34 9.27
CA ARG A 174 1.16 -24.94 7.93
C ARG A 174 0.13 -26.05 7.83
N PRO A 175 -0.77 -26.03 6.84
CA PRO A 175 -1.75 -27.08 6.70
C PRO A 175 -1.14 -28.40 6.18
N ASP A 176 -1.61 -29.53 6.69
CA ASP A 176 -1.09 -30.87 6.36
C ASP A 176 -1.22 -31.21 4.88
N TRP A 177 -2.26 -30.71 4.21
CA TRP A 177 -2.49 -30.95 2.78
C TRP A 177 -1.46 -30.29 1.85
N LEU A 178 -0.66 -29.36 2.34
CA LEU A 178 0.25 -28.57 1.52
C LEU A 178 1.34 -29.41 0.87
N GLU A 179 1.88 -30.38 1.58
CA GLU A 179 2.94 -31.26 1.05
C GLU A 179 2.38 -32.22 0.00
N GLU A 180 1.20 -32.81 0.23
CA GLU A 180 0.53 -33.63 -0.77
C GLU A 180 0.24 -32.84 -2.05
N LYS A 181 -0.21 -31.58 -1.89
CA LYS A 181 -0.40 -30.67 -3.02
C LYS A 181 0.92 -30.42 -3.77
N ALA A 182 2.00 -30.15 -3.05
CA ALA A 182 3.31 -29.89 -3.64
C ALA A 182 3.82 -31.14 -4.42
N GLU A 183 3.66 -32.34 -3.86
CA GLU A 183 4.02 -33.60 -4.53
C GLU A 183 3.19 -33.83 -5.81
N ASN A 184 1.88 -33.57 -5.78
CA ASN A 184 1.02 -33.69 -6.95
C ASN A 184 1.44 -32.71 -8.04
N MET A 185 1.75 -31.47 -7.69
CA MET A 185 2.23 -30.45 -8.62
C MET A 185 3.61 -30.82 -9.19
N ALA A 186 4.50 -31.41 -8.39
CA ALA A 186 5.82 -31.85 -8.84
C ALA A 186 5.72 -32.95 -9.92
N ARG A 187 4.74 -33.85 -9.84
CA ARG A 187 4.47 -34.86 -10.89
C ARG A 187 4.07 -34.24 -12.23
N GLU A 188 3.47 -33.05 -12.17
CA GLU A 188 3.15 -32.24 -13.35
C GLU A 188 4.32 -31.31 -13.75
N GLY A 189 5.46 -31.34 -13.05
CA GLY A 189 6.64 -30.53 -13.31
C GLY A 189 6.56 -29.12 -12.75
N TYR A 190 5.63 -28.84 -11.82
CA TYR A 190 5.55 -27.56 -11.10
C TYR A 190 6.18 -27.71 -9.70
N HIS A 191 6.94 -26.70 -9.29
CA HIS A 191 7.49 -26.62 -7.93
C HIS A 191 7.75 -25.19 -7.51
N VAL A 192 8.02 -24.95 -6.23
CA VAL A 192 8.36 -23.64 -5.68
C VAL A 192 9.72 -23.74 -5.01
N GLU A 193 10.62 -22.86 -5.42
CA GLU A 193 11.99 -22.78 -4.89
C GLU A 193 12.42 -21.32 -4.66
N ARG A 194 13.53 -21.16 -3.95
CA ARG A 194 14.23 -19.87 -3.91
C ARG A 194 14.85 -19.62 -5.29
N TYR A 195 14.70 -18.40 -5.79
CA TYR A 195 15.27 -18.03 -7.09
C TYR A 195 16.80 -18.16 -7.12
N ASP A 196 17.29 -18.85 -8.13
CA ASP A 196 18.70 -18.93 -8.46
C ASP A 196 18.89 -18.59 -9.94
N PRO A 197 19.58 -17.47 -10.27
CA PRO A 197 19.76 -17.05 -11.65
C PRO A 197 20.64 -18.00 -12.48
N ALA A 198 21.40 -18.91 -11.84
CA ALA A 198 22.20 -19.91 -12.53
C ALA A 198 21.36 -21.14 -12.97
N LEU A 199 20.22 -21.37 -12.34
CA LEU A 199 19.37 -22.53 -12.59
C LEU A 199 18.04 -22.17 -13.25
N HIS A 200 17.47 -20.99 -12.95
CA HIS A 200 16.13 -20.60 -13.35
C HIS A 200 16.15 -19.56 -14.48
N THR A 201 15.22 -19.68 -15.40
CA THR A 201 15.13 -18.82 -16.60
C THR A 201 13.78 -18.13 -16.67
N GLY A 202 13.71 -17.03 -17.44
CA GLY A 202 12.45 -16.37 -17.79
C GLY A 202 11.82 -15.50 -16.70
N LEU A 203 12.55 -15.14 -15.63
CA LEU A 203 11.99 -14.29 -14.55
C LEU A 203 11.65 -12.89 -15.06
N GLU A 204 12.55 -12.23 -15.77
CA GLU A 204 12.37 -10.86 -16.25
C GLU A 204 11.21 -10.79 -17.26
N GLU A 205 11.23 -11.68 -18.25
CA GLU A 205 10.20 -11.75 -19.28
C GLU A 205 8.82 -12.07 -18.70
N MET A 206 8.76 -12.96 -17.71
CA MET A 206 7.52 -13.32 -17.03
C MET A 206 6.95 -12.14 -16.26
N VAL A 207 7.77 -11.43 -15.49
CA VAL A 207 7.34 -10.27 -14.71
C VAL A 207 6.95 -9.09 -15.62
N GLU A 208 7.68 -8.86 -16.70
CA GLU A 208 7.35 -7.83 -17.69
C GLU A 208 6.00 -8.11 -18.37
N ALA A 209 5.72 -9.37 -18.73
CA ALA A 209 4.45 -9.78 -19.32
C ALA A 209 3.24 -9.59 -18.40
N LEU A 210 3.43 -9.52 -17.08
CA LEU A 210 2.37 -9.19 -16.12
C LEU A 210 1.93 -7.72 -16.17
N GLY A 211 2.71 -6.84 -16.80
CA GLY A 211 2.36 -5.44 -17.03
C GLY A 211 2.31 -4.56 -15.78
N ASN A 212 2.94 -4.97 -14.67
CA ASN A 212 3.04 -4.18 -13.45
C ASN A 212 4.43 -3.54 -13.34
N ALA A 213 4.49 -2.23 -13.58
CA ALA A 213 5.75 -1.48 -13.62
C ALA A 213 6.56 -1.55 -12.31
N MET A 214 5.89 -1.65 -11.14
CA MET A 214 6.59 -1.80 -9.86
C MET A 214 7.26 -3.17 -9.78
N TRP A 215 6.56 -4.23 -10.16
CA TRP A 215 7.13 -5.58 -10.17
C TRP A 215 8.26 -5.72 -11.20
N SER A 216 8.11 -5.12 -12.39
CA SER A 216 9.16 -5.13 -13.43
C SER A 216 10.45 -4.45 -12.97
N ALA A 217 10.35 -3.46 -12.09
CA ALA A 217 11.52 -2.81 -11.51
C ALA A 217 12.10 -3.61 -10.31
N GLU A 218 11.24 -4.04 -9.38
CA GLU A 218 11.68 -4.59 -8.09
C GLU A 218 12.10 -6.06 -8.17
N ILE A 219 11.32 -6.92 -8.84
CA ILE A 219 11.53 -8.37 -8.78
C ILE A 219 12.83 -8.82 -9.46
N PRO A 220 13.15 -8.37 -10.70
CA PRO A 220 14.43 -8.69 -11.30
C PRO A 220 15.63 -8.11 -10.53
N ALA A 221 15.47 -6.91 -9.96
CA ALA A 221 16.52 -6.30 -9.14
C ALA A 221 16.78 -7.10 -7.86
N ALA A 222 15.73 -7.55 -7.18
CA ALA A 222 15.83 -8.43 -6.00
C ALA A 222 16.52 -9.76 -6.35
N GLY A 223 16.14 -10.37 -7.48
CA GLY A 223 16.78 -11.60 -7.96
C GLY A 223 18.27 -11.42 -8.25
N LYS A 224 18.67 -10.34 -8.93
CA LYS A 224 20.07 -9.99 -9.20
C LYS A 224 20.87 -9.70 -7.94
N ALA A 225 20.25 -9.09 -6.94
CA ALA A 225 20.85 -8.81 -5.64
C ALA A 225 20.96 -10.06 -4.74
N GLY A 226 20.44 -11.22 -5.16
CA GLY A 226 20.43 -12.45 -4.37
C GLY A 226 19.54 -12.38 -3.14
N MET A 227 18.53 -11.51 -3.15
CA MET A 227 17.53 -11.43 -2.09
C MET A 227 16.71 -12.74 -2.00
N ASP A 228 16.01 -12.90 -0.89
CA ASP A 228 15.19 -14.08 -0.66
C ASP A 228 13.87 -13.96 -1.48
N LEU A 229 13.92 -14.42 -2.72
CA LEU A 229 12.81 -14.40 -3.68
C LEU A 229 12.37 -15.84 -3.96
N LEU A 230 11.07 -16.11 -3.80
CA LEU A 230 10.48 -17.40 -4.15
C LEU A 230 9.91 -17.36 -5.56
N VAL A 231 10.19 -18.40 -6.34
CA VAL A 231 9.65 -18.57 -7.69
C VAL A 231 8.87 -19.86 -7.81
N GLY A 232 7.75 -19.77 -8.50
CA GLY A 232 7.03 -20.93 -9.01
C GLY A 232 7.59 -21.30 -10.37
N LEU A 233 7.90 -22.55 -10.57
CA LEU A 233 8.61 -23.06 -11.75
C LEU A 233 7.75 -24.08 -12.51
N LYS A 234 7.90 -24.11 -13.82
CA LYS A 234 7.55 -25.24 -14.70
C LYS A 234 8.84 -25.79 -15.31
N GLY A 235 9.32 -26.93 -14.82
CA GLY A 235 10.71 -27.31 -15.05
C GLY A 235 11.65 -26.27 -14.44
N ASN A 236 12.51 -25.64 -15.25
CA ASN A 236 13.41 -24.58 -14.81
C ASN A 236 12.94 -23.16 -15.22
N THR A 237 11.75 -23.05 -15.83
CA THR A 237 11.21 -21.78 -16.30
C THR A 237 10.32 -21.14 -15.23
N CYS A 238 10.55 -19.87 -14.93
CA CYS A 238 9.73 -19.10 -13.99
C CYS A 238 8.30 -18.96 -14.51
N ALA A 239 7.36 -19.48 -13.74
CA ALA A 239 5.92 -19.48 -14.00
C ALA A 239 5.15 -18.54 -13.06
N GLY A 240 5.78 -18.12 -11.96
CA GLY A 240 5.24 -17.19 -10.99
C GLY A 240 6.30 -16.78 -9.97
N PHE A 241 5.97 -15.82 -9.11
CA PHE A 241 6.86 -15.35 -8.05
C PHE A 241 6.09 -14.90 -6.81
N THR A 242 6.80 -14.82 -5.68
CA THR A 242 6.41 -14.06 -4.50
C THR A 242 7.66 -13.62 -3.71
N GLY A 243 7.58 -12.49 -3.02
CA GLY A 243 8.70 -11.88 -2.31
C GLY A 243 9.09 -10.52 -2.93
N PRO A 244 10.32 -10.01 -2.73
CA PRO A 244 11.35 -10.56 -1.84
C PRO A 244 10.91 -10.63 -0.38
N VAL A 245 11.48 -11.58 0.38
CA VAL A 245 11.08 -11.91 1.76
C VAL A 245 12.08 -11.32 2.76
N TYR A 246 11.62 -10.47 3.65
CA TYR A 246 12.38 -9.96 4.80
C TYR A 246 11.45 -9.29 5.82
N PRO A 247 11.79 -9.28 7.12
CA PRO A 247 11.05 -8.52 8.11
C PRO A 247 11.39 -7.03 8.01
N GLU A 248 10.38 -6.16 8.01
CA GLU A 248 10.55 -4.72 8.20
C GLU A 248 10.87 -4.40 9.68
N GLU A 249 11.33 -3.19 9.97
CA GLU A 249 11.63 -2.73 11.34
C GLU A 249 10.42 -2.83 12.29
N THR A 250 9.20 -2.74 11.76
CA THR A 250 7.95 -2.91 12.50
C THR A 250 7.63 -4.37 12.86
N GLY A 251 8.44 -5.33 12.37
CA GLY A 251 8.16 -6.76 12.46
C GLY A 251 7.21 -7.28 11.38
N ARG A 252 6.75 -6.43 10.45
CA ARG A 252 5.92 -6.85 9.32
C ARG A 252 6.77 -7.65 8.32
N GLY A 253 6.28 -8.80 7.89
CA GLY A 253 6.84 -9.53 6.75
C GLY A 253 6.58 -8.76 5.46
N TYR A 254 7.63 -8.49 4.69
CA TYR A 254 7.55 -7.78 3.42
C TYR A 254 7.51 -8.75 2.24
N PHE A 255 6.62 -8.45 1.31
CA PHE A 255 6.67 -8.98 -0.06
C PHE A 255 6.06 -7.95 -1.03
N ALA A 256 6.64 -7.81 -2.21
CA ALA A 256 6.18 -6.87 -3.22
C ALA A 256 4.88 -7.32 -3.89
N GLY A 257 4.64 -8.64 -3.89
CA GLY A 257 3.46 -9.23 -4.47
C GLY A 257 3.56 -10.74 -4.66
N LEU A 258 2.49 -11.29 -5.22
CA LEU A 258 2.39 -12.68 -5.66
C LEU A 258 1.68 -12.70 -7.01
N ALA A 259 2.28 -13.35 -7.98
CA ALA A 259 1.66 -13.55 -9.27
C ALA A 259 2.07 -14.89 -9.91
N VAL A 260 1.18 -15.41 -10.75
CA VAL A 260 1.43 -16.53 -11.66
C VAL A 260 1.13 -16.04 -13.06
N ALA A 261 1.98 -16.39 -14.02
CA ALA A 261 1.74 -16.01 -15.41
C ALA A 261 0.50 -16.73 -15.95
N PRO A 262 -0.37 -16.07 -16.75
CA PRO A 262 -1.69 -16.59 -17.13
C PRO A 262 -1.66 -18.00 -17.72
N GLN A 263 -0.63 -18.35 -18.52
CA GLN A 263 -0.49 -19.68 -19.14
C GLN A 263 -0.17 -20.80 -18.12
N TYR A 264 0.13 -20.49 -16.87
CA TYR A 264 0.44 -21.41 -15.78
C TYR A 264 -0.58 -21.36 -14.63
N GLU A 265 -1.66 -20.59 -14.81
CA GLU A 265 -2.76 -20.54 -13.85
C GLU A 265 -3.57 -21.86 -13.84
N GLY A 266 -4.40 -22.03 -12.82
CA GLY A 266 -5.29 -23.20 -12.69
C GLY A 266 -4.65 -24.45 -12.08
N HIS A 267 -3.32 -24.51 -11.94
CA HIS A 267 -2.60 -25.66 -11.37
C HIS A 267 -2.37 -25.53 -9.83
N GLY A 268 -2.81 -24.46 -9.21
CA GLY A 268 -2.64 -24.21 -7.77
C GLY A 268 -1.28 -23.65 -7.37
N LEU A 269 -0.46 -23.20 -8.35
CA LEU A 269 0.88 -22.66 -8.12
C LEU A 269 0.85 -21.40 -7.23
N GLY A 270 -0.12 -20.50 -7.43
CA GLY A 270 -0.29 -19.31 -6.59
C GLY A 270 -0.58 -19.66 -5.12
N THR A 271 -1.38 -20.69 -4.87
CA THR A 271 -1.61 -21.20 -3.52
C THR A 271 -0.31 -21.71 -2.90
N LEU A 272 0.44 -22.55 -3.60
CA LEU A 272 1.70 -23.10 -3.09
C LEU A 272 2.72 -22.00 -2.82
N LEU A 273 2.88 -21.03 -3.74
CA LEU A 273 3.74 -19.85 -3.56
C LEU A 273 3.37 -19.08 -2.28
N PHE A 274 2.08 -18.84 -2.05
CA PHE A 274 1.64 -18.06 -0.89
C PHE A 274 1.91 -18.77 0.43
N TYR A 275 1.63 -20.05 0.55
CA TYR A 275 1.93 -20.78 1.77
C TYR A 275 3.44 -20.94 2.01
N ARG A 276 4.25 -21.11 0.96
CA ARG A 276 5.72 -21.09 1.08
C ARG A 276 6.26 -19.72 1.47
N LEU A 277 5.60 -18.63 1.02
CA LEU A 277 5.88 -17.27 1.50
C LEU A 277 5.68 -17.17 3.02
N LEU A 278 4.53 -17.63 3.54
CA LEU A 278 4.23 -17.57 4.98
C LEU A 278 5.22 -18.38 5.80
N ASP A 279 5.57 -19.58 5.35
CA ASP A 279 6.61 -20.40 5.97
C ASP A 279 7.94 -19.63 6.03
N ARG A 280 8.29 -18.97 4.93
CA ARG A 280 9.57 -18.26 4.83
C ARG A 280 9.59 -16.99 5.66
N GLU A 281 8.50 -16.21 5.65
CA GLU A 281 8.36 -15.03 6.49
C GLU A 281 8.50 -15.37 7.99
N LYS A 282 7.87 -16.45 8.42
CA LYS A 282 8.01 -16.96 9.81
C LYS A 282 9.46 -17.37 10.11
N GLN A 283 10.14 -18.03 9.17
CA GLN A 283 11.55 -18.45 9.32
C GLN A 283 12.53 -17.27 9.43
N VAL A 284 12.31 -16.19 8.70
CA VAL A 284 13.16 -14.99 8.77
C VAL A 284 12.85 -14.09 9.96
N GLY A 285 11.84 -14.45 10.79
CA GLY A 285 11.52 -13.77 12.03
C GLY A 285 10.48 -12.66 11.89
N ALA A 286 9.73 -12.60 10.79
CA ALA A 286 8.59 -11.71 10.71
C ALA A 286 7.55 -12.09 11.77
N GLN A 287 6.90 -11.09 12.37
CA GLN A 287 5.93 -11.27 13.46
C GLN A 287 4.50 -11.34 12.90
N TYR A 288 4.21 -10.58 11.86
CA TYR A 288 2.90 -10.54 11.23
C TYR A 288 3.02 -10.20 9.75
N MET A 289 1.96 -10.48 9.03
CA MET A 289 1.81 -10.04 7.64
C MET A 289 0.56 -9.19 7.49
N SER A 290 0.65 -8.19 6.63
CA SER A 290 -0.48 -7.40 6.16
C SER A 290 -0.36 -7.13 4.67
N LEU A 291 -1.48 -7.20 3.97
CA LEU A 291 -1.53 -7.03 2.52
C LEU A 291 -2.84 -6.34 2.12
N PHE A 292 -2.88 -5.86 0.89
CA PHE A 292 -4.09 -5.39 0.24
C PHE A 292 -4.45 -6.28 -0.94
N THR A 293 -5.75 -6.45 -1.15
CA THR A 293 -6.27 -7.14 -2.32
C THR A 293 -7.62 -6.56 -2.71
N GLY A 294 -7.89 -6.47 -4.00
CA GLY A 294 -9.20 -6.03 -4.49
C GLY A 294 -10.33 -6.88 -3.90
N GLU A 295 -11.45 -6.24 -3.57
CA GLU A 295 -12.61 -6.92 -2.99
C GLU A 295 -13.12 -8.07 -3.88
N ASP A 296 -12.99 -7.91 -5.20
CA ASP A 296 -13.39 -8.91 -6.19
C ASP A 296 -12.26 -9.87 -6.60
N ASN A 297 -11.06 -9.73 -6.03
CA ASN A 297 -9.92 -10.57 -6.39
C ASN A 297 -10.04 -11.96 -5.78
N HIS A 298 -10.02 -13.01 -6.62
CA HIS A 298 -10.08 -14.40 -6.17
C HIS A 298 -8.91 -14.81 -5.25
N ALA A 299 -7.74 -14.16 -5.35
CA ALA A 299 -6.62 -14.40 -4.45
C ALA A 299 -6.98 -14.19 -2.97
N ARG A 300 -8.01 -13.37 -2.69
CA ARG A 300 -8.55 -13.18 -1.34
C ARG A 300 -8.90 -14.49 -0.63
N PHE A 301 -9.41 -15.48 -1.37
CA PHE A 301 -9.78 -16.78 -0.79
C PHE A 301 -8.55 -17.59 -0.38
N ILE A 302 -7.41 -17.43 -1.06
CA ILE A 302 -6.13 -18.04 -0.65
C ILE A 302 -5.71 -17.44 0.70
N TYR A 303 -5.80 -16.12 0.85
CA TYR A 303 -5.41 -15.42 2.07
C TYR A 303 -6.32 -15.77 3.25
N LEU A 304 -7.63 -15.79 3.03
CA LEU A 304 -8.60 -16.24 4.05
C LEU A 304 -8.34 -17.69 4.47
N GLY A 305 -8.08 -18.59 3.50
CA GLY A 305 -7.74 -19.98 3.76
C GLY A 305 -6.42 -20.18 4.54
N ALA A 306 -5.50 -19.22 4.44
CA ALA A 306 -4.25 -19.18 5.20
C ALA A 306 -4.38 -18.56 6.59
N GLY A 307 -5.58 -18.14 7.00
CA GLY A 307 -5.85 -17.56 8.31
C GLY A 307 -5.83 -16.04 8.37
N PHE A 308 -5.65 -15.35 7.24
CA PHE A 308 -5.80 -13.90 7.22
C PHE A 308 -7.24 -13.49 7.51
N ARG A 309 -7.41 -12.39 8.20
CA ARG A 309 -8.70 -11.73 8.42
C ARG A 309 -8.72 -10.37 7.74
N ILE A 310 -9.88 -9.98 7.22
CA ILE A 310 -10.09 -8.60 6.73
C ILE A 310 -10.20 -7.69 7.95
N VAL A 311 -9.35 -6.69 8.02
CA VAL A 311 -9.28 -5.75 9.16
C VAL A 311 -9.88 -4.39 8.82
N ARG A 312 -9.86 -3.99 7.55
CA ARG A 312 -10.44 -2.74 7.06
C ARG A 312 -10.66 -2.81 5.55
N THR A 313 -11.61 -2.03 5.06
CA THR A 313 -11.82 -1.85 3.62
C THR A 313 -11.61 -0.38 3.25
N PHE A 314 -10.95 -0.17 2.12
CA PHE A 314 -10.60 1.15 1.61
C PHE A 314 -11.21 1.37 0.22
N GLY A 315 -11.73 2.57 -0.04
CA GLY A 315 -12.07 3.03 -1.37
C GLY A 315 -10.85 3.69 -2.04
N VAL A 316 -10.48 3.19 -3.20
CA VAL A 316 -9.55 3.89 -4.10
C VAL A 316 -10.35 5.02 -4.75
N MET A 317 -10.03 6.28 -4.40
CA MET A 317 -10.84 7.43 -4.77
C MET A 317 -10.28 8.15 -5.99
N LEU A 318 -11.16 8.55 -6.90
CA LEU A 318 -10.81 9.29 -8.11
C LEU A 318 -11.86 10.38 -8.36
N LYS A 319 -11.40 11.57 -8.74
CA LYS A 319 -12.22 12.69 -9.19
C LYS A 319 -11.61 13.32 -10.43
N GLU A 320 -12.41 13.54 -11.45
CA GLU A 320 -12.05 14.39 -12.59
C GLU A 320 -12.07 15.87 -12.18
N LEU A 321 -11.06 16.64 -12.59
CA LEU A 321 -10.81 18.01 -12.13
C LEU A 321 -11.31 19.07 -13.14
#